data_14bb8623851049af18fc9f587e2e0b59
#
_entry.id   14bb8623851049af18fc9f587e2e0b59
#
_cell.length_a   1.000
_cell.length_b   1.000
_cell.length_c   1.000
_cell.angle_alpha   90.00
_cell.angle_beta   90.00
_cell.angle_gamma   90.00
#
_symmetry.space_group_name_H-M   'P 1'
#
loop_
_entity.id
_entity.type
_entity.pdbx_description
1 polymer ?
#
loop_
_entity_poly.entity_id
_entity_poly.type
_entity_poly.pdbx_seq_one_letter_code
_entity_poly.pdbx_strand_id
1 'polypeptide(L)'
;IVDGTYMGYSGLAASVTVGPACQLCLTLAPQRDVQDMMDLYNRLYLQMGLALAAHGLRAWALGCHPTTRAEALPLVLRTRDEAMDRYFKNTGSCGTQVMRGTAATLLSIDYFDEMDFVRKMRVASLLTPFFALLCDNAPIYQGSRNSMCSVRTRIWQDVDHDRCGVVPHLMDPDFGFARYAENVLTKPQITAWRTGRGKAVGSKTAPELYAAHLSQR
;
A
#
# COMPACT_ATOMS: atom_id res chain seq x y z
N ILE A 1 0.24 10.48 -16.84
CA ILE A 1 0.64 9.46 -17.81
C ILE A 1 1.92 8.81 -17.29
N VAL A 2 1.98 7.50 -17.23
CA VAL A 2 3.16 6.72 -16.83
C VAL A 2 3.44 5.73 -17.95
N ASP A 3 4.68 5.68 -18.44
CA ASP A 3 5.11 4.81 -19.56
C ASP A 3 4.17 4.91 -20.80
N GLY A 4 3.67 6.11 -21.10
CA GLY A 4 2.75 6.36 -22.21
C GLY A 4 1.28 5.99 -21.96
N THR A 5 0.97 5.40 -20.80
CA THR A 5 -0.39 4.98 -20.42
C THR A 5 -1.05 6.00 -19.50
N TYR A 6 -2.33 6.29 -19.73
CA TYR A 6 -3.11 7.14 -18.84
C TYR A 6 -3.42 6.38 -17.55
N MET A 7 -2.93 6.89 -16.43
CA MET A 7 -2.99 6.18 -15.13
C MET A 7 -3.86 6.89 -14.08
N GLY A 8 -4.40 8.04 -14.40
CA GLY A 8 -5.24 8.76 -13.47
C GLY A 8 -5.25 10.26 -13.69
N TYR A 9 -5.93 10.94 -12.81
CA TYR A 9 -6.09 12.39 -12.77
C TYR A 9 -5.63 12.93 -11.42
N SER A 10 -4.98 14.07 -11.43
CA SER A 10 -4.57 14.78 -10.20
C SER A 10 -5.07 16.21 -10.24
N GLY A 11 -5.74 16.63 -9.17
CA GLY A 11 -6.21 17.99 -8.92
C GLY A 11 -5.71 18.51 -7.59
N LEU A 12 -6.09 19.72 -7.22
CA LEU A 12 -5.67 20.36 -5.97
C LEU A 12 -6.24 19.66 -4.71
N ALA A 13 -7.47 19.18 -4.79
CA ALA A 13 -8.16 18.57 -3.64
C ALA A 13 -7.94 17.06 -3.54
N ALA A 14 -7.68 16.38 -4.65
CA ALA A 14 -7.54 14.93 -4.69
C ALA A 14 -6.89 14.44 -5.98
N SER A 15 -6.45 13.18 -5.96
CA SER A 15 -6.10 12.45 -7.17
C SER A 15 -6.84 11.11 -7.22
N VAL A 16 -7.16 10.67 -8.44
CA VAL A 16 -7.68 9.33 -8.71
C VAL A 16 -6.67 8.62 -9.60
N THR A 17 -6.17 7.47 -9.15
CA THR A 17 -5.18 6.69 -9.90
C THR A 17 -5.61 5.23 -10.00
N VAL A 18 -5.02 4.52 -10.96
CA VAL A 18 -5.27 3.09 -11.16
C VAL A 18 -4.18 2.28 -10.50
N GLY A 19 -4.56 1.33 -9.68
CA GLY A 19 -3.67 0.37 -9.01
C GLY A 19 -3.22 -0.78 -9.94
N PRO A 20 -2.43 -1.74 -9.39
CA PRO A 20 -1.81 -2.81 -10.19
C PRO A 20 -2.77 -3.72 -10.94
N ALA A 21 -3.99 -3.93 -10.45
CA ALA A 21 -5.02 -4.73 -11.12
C ALA A 21 -6.32 -3.94 -11.30
N CYS A 22 -6.20 -2.71 -11.78
CA CYS A 22 -7.32 -1.80 -12.03
C CYS A 22 -8.11 -1.37 -10.78
N GLN A 23 -7.54 -1.51 -9.57
CA GLN A 23 -8.11 -0.88 -8.38
C GLN A 23 -8.10 0.64 -8.56
N LEU A 24 -9.19 1.31 -8.18
CA LEU A 24 -9.22 2.77 -8.13
C LEU A 24 -8.69 3.23 -6.78
N CYS A 25 -7.70 4.10 -6.81
CA CYS A 25 -7.13 4.74 -5.63
C CYS A 25 -7.54 6.22 -5.61
N LEU A 26 -8.39 6.59 -4.66
CA LEU A 26 -8.77 7.97 -4.39
C LEU A 26 -7.87 8.50 -3.26
N THR A 27 -6.99 9.43 -3.57
CA THR A 27 -6.11 10.08 -2.59
C THR A 27 -6.57 11.51 -2.36
N LEU A 28 -6.86 11.86 -1.12
CA LEU A 28 -7.30 13.19 -0.72
C LEU A 28 -6.10 14.07 -0.37
N ALA A 29 -6.19 15.36 -0.64
CA ALA A 29 -5.27 16.32 -0.08
C ALA A 29 -5.39 16.35 1.46
N PRO A 30 -4.30 16.68 2.20
CA PRO A 30 -4.34 16.77 3.65
C PRO A 30 -5.46 17.69 4.14
N GLN A 31 -6.16 17.26 5.18
CA GLN A 31 -7.23 18.01 5.84
C GLN A 31 -6.82 18.28 7.29
N ARG A 32 -7.40 19.33 7.89
CA ARG A 32 -7.08 19.71 9.27
C ARG A 32 -7.78 18.83 10.30
N ASP A 33 -8.96 18.35 9.97
CA ASP A 33 -9.73 17.50 10.85
C ASP A 33 -10.47 16.38 10.09
N VAL A 34 -11.01 15.45 10.86
CA VAL A 34 -11.70 14.25 10.34
C VAL A 34 -12.99 14.60 9.63
N GLN A 35 -13.71 15.64 10.08
CA GLN A 35 -14.99 16.02 9.48
C GLN A 35 -14.77 16.57 8.07
N ASP A 36 -13.86 17.51 7.90
CA ASP A 36 -13.50 18.06 6.59
C ASP A 36 -13.02 16.95 5.63
N MET A 37 -12.23 16.00 6.14
CA MET A 37 -11.77 14.84 5.38
C MET A 37 -12.94 13.96 4.91
N MET A 38 -13.91 13.67 5.79
CA MET A 38 -15.07 12.85 5.47
C MET A 38 -16.01 13.55 4.49
N ASP A 39 -16.20 14.85 4.63
CA ASP A 39 -17.04 15.63 3.73
C ASP A 39 -16.43 15.69 2.32
N LEU A 40 -15.12 15.87 2.23
CA LEU A 40 -14.39 15.80 0.96
C LEU A 40 -14.48 14.40 0.35
N TYR A 41 -14.23 13.36 1.15
CA TYR A 41 -14.33 11.96 0.72
C TYR A 41 -15.72 11.64 0.15
N ASN A 42 -16.78 11.93 0.88
CA ASN A 42 -18.14 11.61 0.49
C ASN A 42 -18.53 12.30 -0.84
N ARG A 43 -18.14 13.56 -0.98
CA ARG A 43 -18.40 14.33 -2.21
C ARG A 43 -17.67 13.72 -3.41
N LEU A 44 -16.38 13.40 -3.27
CA LEU A 44 -15.57 12.85 -4.36
C LEU A 44 -15.95 11.41 -4.67
N TYR A 45 -16.29 10.61 -3.66
CA TYR A 45 -16.76 9.23 -3.85
C TYR A 45 -18.07 9.19 -4.63
N LEU A 46 -19.01 10.11 -4.33
CA LEU A 46 -20.23 10.25 -5.09
C LEU A 46 -19.97 10.65 -6.55
N GLN A 47 -19.12 11.63 -6.79
CA GLN A 47 -18.75 12.06 -8.14
C GLN A 47 -18.10 10.93 -8.93
N MET A 48 -17.19 10.19 -8.33
CA MET A 48 -16.56 9.01 -8.93
C MET A 48 -17.62 7.95 -9.24
N GLY A 49 -18.55 7.70 -8.32
CA GLY A 49 -19.64 6.74 -8.52
C GLY A 49 -20.53 7.10 -9.71
N LEU A 50 -20.89 8.38 -9.86
CA LEU A 50 -21.67 8.87 -11.00
C LEU A 50 -20.91 8.71 -12.33
N ALA A 51 -19.61 9.03 -12.35
CA ALA A 51 -18.78 8.86 -13.52
C ALA A 51 -18.66 7.38 -13.94
N LEU A 52 -18.48 6.47 -12.99
CA LEU A 52 -18.44 5.04 -13.24
C LEU A 52 -19.79 4.50 -13.75
N ALA A 53 -20.89 4.95 -13.15
CA ALA A 53 -22.23 4.54 -13.54
C ALA A 53 -22.58 4.91 -14.98
N ALA A 54 -22.07 6.04 -15.48
CA ALA A 54 -22.24 6.45 -16.90
C ALA A 54 -21.59 5.44 -17.88
N HIS A 55 -20.65 4.61 -17.41
CA HIS A 55 -19.99 3.56 -18.17
C HIS A 55 -20.46 2.14 -17.78
N GLY A 56 -21.55 2.01 -17.03
CA GLY A 56 -22.06 0.71 -16.55
C GLY A 56 -21.19 0.05 -15.47
N LEU A 57 -20.31 0.81 -14.83
CA LEU A 57 -19.39 0.33 -13.80
C LEU A 57 -19.87 0.75 -12.41
N ARG A 58 -19.45 0.01 -11.38
CA ARG A 58 -19.66 0.35 -9.96
C ARG A 58 -18.37 0.17 -9.18
N ALA A 59 -18.08 1.11 -8.28
CA ALA A 59 -17.01 0.97 -7.31
C ALA A 59 -17.51 0.19 -6.08
N TRP A 60 -16.70 -0.75 -5.60
CA TRP A 60 -16.94 -1.49 -4.38
C TRP A 60 -15.77 -1.28 -3.44
N ALA A 61 -16.05 -0.83 -2.22
CA ALA A 61 -15.05 -0.65 -1.17
C ALA A 61 -14.94 -1.95 -0.34
N LEU A 62 -14.21 -2.93 -0.84
CA LEU A 62 -13.97 -4.23 -0.19
C LEU A 62 -12.49 -4.43 0.07
N GLY A 63 -12.16 -5.13 1.17
CA GLY A 63 -10.78 -5.44 1.53
C GLY A 63 -10.10 -6.42 0.59
N CYS A 64 -10.88 -7.32 -0.03
CA CYS A 64 -10.41 -8.28 -1.03
C CYS A 64 -11.39 -8.36 -2.21
N HIS A 65 -10.88 -8.75 -3.39
CA HIS A 65 -11.74 -9.02 -4.54
C HIS A 65 -12.70 -10.19 -4.22
N PRO A 66 -14.02 -10.01 -4.35
CA PRO A 66 -14.96 -10.97 -3.75
C PRO A 66 -15.05 -12.30 -4.50
N THR A 67 -14.96 -12.30 -5.82
CA THR A 67 -15.27 -13.49 -6.63
C THR A 67 -14.08 -14.03 -7.42
N THR A 68 -13.30 -13.17 -8.05
CA THR A 68 -12.22 -13.57 -8.94
C THR A 68 -10.94 -13.84 -8.13
N ARG A 69 -10.27 -14.94 -8.41
CA ARG A 69 -8.97 -15.24 -7.82
C ARG A 69 -7.93 -14.23 -8.30
N ALA A 70 -6.99 -13.86 -7.44
CA ALA A 70 -5.97 -12.85 -7.73
C ALA A 70 -5.12 -13.18 -8.96
N GLU A 71 -4.86 -14.47 -9.19
CA GLU A 71 -4.08 -14.97 -10.32
C GLU A 71 -4.76 -14.73 -11.67
N ALA A 72 -6.11 -14.69 -11.68
CA ALA A 72 -6.91 -14.42 -12.87
C ALA A 72 -7.13 -12.93 -13.14
N LEU A 73 -6.78 -12.05 -12.20
CA LEU A 73 -6.88 -10.61 -12.39
C LEU A 73 -5.68 -10.10 -13.23
N PRO A 74 -5.92 -9.26 -14.25
CA PRO A 74 -4.86 -8.74 -15.10
C PRO A 74 -3.94 -7.80 -14.29
N LEU A 75 -2.64 -7.82 -14.60
CA LEU A 75 -1.70 -6.83 -14.09
C LEU A 75 -1.62 -5.66 -15.07
N VAL A 76 -1.73 -4.44 -14.57
CA VAL A 76 -1.44 -3.24 -15.35
C VAL A 76 0.07 -3.17 -15.57
N LEU A 77 0.50 -3.16 -16.85
CA LEU A 77 1.90 -3.23 -17.23
C LEU A 77 2.61 -1.90 -16.98
N ARG A 78 3.16 -1.76 -15.78
CA ARG A 78 4.07 -0.67 -15.39
C ARG A 78 5.37 -1.27 -14.86
N THR A 79 6.49 -0.68 -15.21
CA THR A 79 7.83 -1.14 -14.78
C THR A 79 7.92 -1.43 -13.28
N ARG A 80 7.33 -0.55 -12.45
CA ARG A 80 7.29 -0.75 -11.00
C ARG A 80 6.45 -1.96 -10.61
N ASP A 81 5.25 -2.08 -11.15
CA ASP A 81 4.30 -3.12 -10.74
C ASP A 81 4.73 -4.49 -11.23
N GLU A 82 5.34 -4.57 -12.41
CA GLU A 82 5.96 -5.80 -12.92
C GLU A 82 7.15 -6.26 -12.04
N ALA A 83 7.99 -5.31 -11.62
CA ALA A 83 9.11 -5.61 -10.74
C ALA A 83 8.63 -6.09 -9.36
N MET A 84 7.59 -5.44 -8.80
CA MET A 84 6.99 -5.84 -7.54
C MET A 84 6.28 -7.19 -7.63
N ASP A 85 5.48 -7.43 -8.68
CA ASP A 85 4.79 -8.72 -8.89
C ASP A 85 5.79 -9.87 -9.00
N ARG A 86 6.90 -9.66 -9.72
CA ARG A 86 7.99 -10.64 -9.83
C ARG A 86 8.68 -10.88 -8.49
N TYR A 87 8.96 -9.82 -7.75
CA TYR A 87 9.59 -9.91 -6.44
C TYR A 87 8.73 -10.68 -5.45
N PHE A 88 7.47 -10.28 -5.28
CA PHE A 88 6.56 -10.89 -4.31
C PHE A 88 6.19 -12.35 -4.62
N LYS A 89 6.30 -12.79 -5.86
CA LYS A 89 6.16 -14.21 -6.20
C LYS A 89 7.27 -15.10 -5.63
N ASN A 90 8.40 -14.50 -5.23
CA ASN A 90 9.57 -15.21 -4.72
C ASN A 90 9.80 -15.02 -3.22
N THR A 91 9.02 -14.17 -2.54
CA THR A 91 9.23 -13.82 -1.12
C THR A 91 8.22 -14.43 -0.17
N GLY A 92 7.05 -14.84 -0.68
CA GLY A 92 5.98 -15.46 0.10
C GLY A 92 4.93 -16.09 -0.81
N SER A 93 3.90 -16.69 -0.25
CA SER A 93 2.84 -17.36 -1.01
C SER A 93 1.72 -16.40 -1.45
N CYS A 94 1.59 -15.24 -0.80
CA CYS A 94 0.46 -14.29 -0.98
C CYS A 94 0.81 -13.04 -1.79
N GLY A 95 1.93 -13.02 -2.51
CA GLY A 95 2.37 -11.84 -3.27
C GLY A 95 1.38 -11.41 -4.36
N THR A 96 0.86 -12.35 -5.13
CA THR A 96 -0.14 -12.06 -6.17
C THR A 96 -1.45 -11.54 -5.56
N GLN A 97 -1.86 -12.09 -4.43
CA GLN A 97 -3.07 -11.66 -3.71
C GLN A 97 -2.97 -10.20 -3.27
N VAL A 98 -1.83 -9.80 -2.69
CA VAL A 98 -1.61 -8.40 -2.29
C VAL A 98 -1.63 -7.47 -3.51
N MET A 99 -0.91 -7.81 -4.57
CA MET A 99 -0.78 -6.96 -5.74
C MET A 99 -2.10 -6.76 -6.49
N ARG A 100 -2.89 -7.81 -6.63
CA ARG A 100 -4.05 -7.82 -7.53
C ARG A 100 -5.38 -7.96 -6.83
N GLY A 101 -5.43 -8.65 -5.70
CA GLY A 101 -6.67 -9.07 -5.04
C GLY A 101 -7.07 -8.24 -3.83
N THR A 102 -6.27 -7.25 -3.38
CA THR A 102 -6.59 -6.48 -2.18
C THR A 102 -6.79 -4.99 -2.46
N ALA A 103 -7.59 -4.36 -1.63
CA ALA A 103 -7.72 -2.91 -1.53
C ALA A 103 -7.74 -2.48 -0.05
N ALA A 104 -7.45 -1.22 0.22
CA ALA A 104 -7.41 -0.71 1.59
C ALA A 104 -7.78 0.76 1.66
N THR A 105 -8.33 1.15 2.82
CA THR A 105 -8.28 2.53 3.27
C THR A 105 -6.95 2.76 3.98
N LEU A 106 -6.27 3.83 3.63
CA LEU A 106 -4.99 4.22 4.21
C LEU A 106 -5.13 5.65 4.75
N LEU A 107 -4.78 5.82 6.03
CA LEU A 107 -4.78 7.12 6.69
C LEU A 107 -3.34 7.49 7.07
N SER A 108 -2.87 8.64 6.59
CA SER A 108 -1.60 9.21 7.01
C SER A 108 -1.83 10.23 8.11
N ILE A 109 -1.12 10.08 9.22
CA ILE A 109 -1.20 10.99 10.37
C ILE A 109 0.17 11.67 10.52
N ASP A 110 0.15 12.98 10.60
CA ASP A 110 1.36 13.79 10.77
C ASP A 110 1.91 13.71 12.19
N TYR A 111 3.14 14.15 12.41
CA TYR A 111 3.78 14.22 13.73
C TYR A 111 4.61 15.52 13.84
N PHE A 112 4.76 16.03 15.06
CA PHE A 112 5.44 17.29 15.32
C PHE A 112 6.96 17.13 15.57
N ASP A 113 7.34 16.06 16.29
CA ASP A 113 8.70 15.78 16.67
C ASP A 113 8.92 14.27 16.84
N GLU A 114 10.13 13.88 17.24
CA GLU A 114 10.51 12.48 17.45
C GLU A 114 9.70 11.81 18.58
N MET A 115 9.42 12.54 19.67
CA MET A 115 8.60 12.00 20.76
C MET A 115 7.16 11.71 20.32
N ASP A 116 6.56 12.62 19.56
CA ASP A 116 5.23 12.44 19.02
C ASP A 116 5.19 11.29 17.99
N PHE A 117 6.20 11.20 17.12
CA PHE A 117 6.39 10.07 16.21
C PHE A 117 6.43 8.73 16.97
N VAL A 118 7.29 8.60 17.97
CA VAL A 118 7.43 7.36 18.76
C VAL A 118 6.13 7.00 19.46
N ARG A 119 5.46 7.98 20.06
CA ARG A 119 4.14 7.76 20.71
C ARG A 119 3.11 7.24 19.72
N LYS A 120 2.96 7.90 18.58
CA LYS A 120 1.99 7.52 17.54
C LYS A 120 2.29 6.14 16.97
N MET A 121 3.55 5.83 16.69
CA MET A 121 3.97 4.51 16.22
C MET A 121 3.64 3.39 17.21
N ARG A 122 3.91 3.61 18.52
CA ARG A 122 3.59 2.63 19.57
C ARG A 122 2.10 2.43 19.72
N VAL A 123 1.31 3.51 19.76
CA VAL A 123 -0.16 3.44 19.87
C VAL A 123 -0.76 2.73 18.66
N ALA A 124 -0.34 3.09 17.44
CA ALA A 124 -0.82 2.46 16.22
C ALA A 124 -0.50 0.95 16.19
N SER A 125 0.71 0.57 16.62
CA SER A 125 1.11 -0.84 16.70
C SER A 125 0.27 -1.62 17.71
N LEU A 126 0.03 -1.06 18.90
CA LEU A 126 -0.82 -1.70 19.92
C LEU A 126 -2.28 -1.83 19.49
N LEU A 127 -2.79 -0.87 18.71
CA LEU A 127 -4.15 -0.88 18.20
C LEU A 127 -4.33 -1.73 16.93
N THR A 128 -3.25 -2.17 16.29
CA THR A 128 -3.30 -2.95 15.05
C THR A 128 -4.24 -4.16 15.12
N PRO A 129 -4.22 -5.04 16.14
CA PRO A 129 -5.12 -6.19 16.18
C PRO A 129 -6.60 -5.77 16.33
N PHE A 130 -6.89 -4.67 17.00
CA PHE A 130 -8.24 -4.16 17.13
C PHE A 130 -8.74 -3.62 15.78
N PHE A 131 -7.93 -2.83 15.08
CA PHE A 131 -8.27 -2.36 13.74
C PHE A 131 -8.39 -3.49 12.72
N ALA A 132 -7.57 -4.53 12.84
CA ALA A 132 -7.67 -5.70 11.96
C ALA A 132 -9.01 -6.41 12.08
N LEU A 133 -9.63 -6.39 13.26
CA LEU A 133 -10.97 -6.96 13.48
C LEU A 133 -12.09 -5.99 13.13
N LEU A 134 -12.00 -4.75 13.60
CA LEU A 134 -13.06 -3.75 13.42
C LEU A 134 -13.22 -3.30 11.96
N CYS A 135 -12.12 -3.25 11.22
CA CYS A 135 -12.10 -2.81 9.84
C CYS A 135 -12.03 -3.97 8.84
N ASP A 136 -12.26 -5.22 9.28
CA ASP A 136 -12.32 -6.36 8.37
C ASP A 136 -13.53 -6.22 7.44
N ASN A 137 -13.25 -6.09 6.15
CA ASN A 137 -14.24 -5.88 5.10
C ASN A 137 -14.01 -6.83 3.92
N ALA A 138 -13.88 -8.14 4.23
CA ALA A 138 -13.74 -9.20 3.23
C ALA A 138 -14.75 -10.35 3.51
N PRO A 139 -16.08 -10.07 3.49
CA PRO A 139 -17.11 -11.10 3.82
C PRO A 139 -17.18 -12.22 2.79
N ILE A 140 -16.74 -11.95 1.56
CA ILE A 140 -16.62 -12.92 0.48
C ILE A 140 -15.19 -12.89 -0.02
N TYR A 141 -14.59 -14.04 -0.18
CA TYR A 141 -13.24 -14.21 -0.70
C TYR A 141 -13.16 -15.36 -1.68
N GLN A 142 -12.67 -15.10 -2.89
CA GLN A 142 -12.53 -16.09 -3.97
C GLN A 142 -13.83 -16.88 -4.27
N GLY A 143 -14.97 -16.18 -4.30
CA GLY A 143 -16.27 -16.74 -4.64
C GLY A 143 -16.99 -17.47 -3.50
N SER A 144 -16.40 -17.54 -2.31
CA SER A 144 -16.98 -18.23 -1.16
C SER A 144 -17.18 -17.28 0.02
N ARG A 145 -18.17 -17.58 0.87
CA ARG A 145 -18.33 -16.87 2.14
C ARG A 145 -17.07 -17.07 2.97
N ASN A 146 -16.49 -15.99 3.37
CA ASN A 146 -15.31 -16.02 4.22
C ASN A 146 -15.70 -16.37 5.65
N SER A 147 -15.18 -17.49 6.17
CA SER A 147 -15.33 -17.92 7.56
C SER A 147 -14.14 -17.52 8.45
N MET A 148 -13.09 -16.94 7.84
CA MET A 148 -11.89 -16.54 8.56
C MET A 148 -11.95 -15.04 8.86
N CYS A 149 -11.67 -14.64 10.10
CA CYS A 149 -11.45 -13.24 10.43
C CYS A 149 -10.14 -12.74 9.82
N SER A 150 -10.16 -11.48 9.38
CA SER A 150 -8.96 -10.76 8.95
C SER A 150 -8.18 -11.44 7.83
N VAL A 151 -8.86 -11.90 6.76
CA VAL A 151 -8.22 -12.51 5.57
C VAL A 151 -7.11 -11.61 5.05
N ARG A 152 -7.36 -10.32 4.94
CA ARG A 152 -6.38 -9.37 4.45
C ARG A 152 -5.12 -9.32 5.32
N THR A 153 -5.26 -9.37 6.64
CA THR A 153 -4.12 -9.43 7.57
C THR A 153 -3.28 -10.68 7.34
N ARG A 154 -3.91 -11.84 7.17
CA ARG A 154 -3.20 -13.10 6.87
C ARG A 154 -2.46 -13.04 5.54
N ILE A 155 -3.08 -12.48 4.51
CA ILE A 155 -2.43 -12.25 3.22
C ILE A 155 -1.16 -11.42 3.42
N TRP A 156 -1.23 -10.31 4.15
CA TRP A 156 -0.07 -9.43 4.41
C TRP A 156 1.02 -10.08 5.26
N GLN A 157 0.68 -11.01 6.16
CA GLN A 157 1.67 -11.75 6.96
C GLN A 157 2.54 -12.68 6.13
N ASP A 158 2.07 -13.12 4.96
CA ASP A 158 2.79 -14.07 4.09
C ASP A 158 3.19 -13.48 2.72
N VAL A 159 3.45 -12.18 2.66
CA VAL A 159 3.91 -11.51 1.44
C VAL A 159 5.43 -11.33 1.44
N ASP A 160 5.96 -10.76 2.51
CA ASP A 160 7.35 -10.33 2.57
C ASP A 160 7.77 -10.15 4.03
N HIS A 161 8.50 -11.11 4.56
CA HIS A 161 8.94 -11.10 5.95
C HIS A 161 9.94 -9.99 6.28
N ASP A 162 10.62 -9.41 5.29
CA ASP A 162 11.52 -8.28 5.51
C ASP A 162 10.78 -6.97 5.76
N ARG A 163 9.58 -6.79 5.17
CA ARG A 163 8.85 -5.50 5.18
C ARG A 163 7.54 -5.55 5.92
N CYS A 164 6.90 -6.73 6.03
CA CYS A 164 5.63 -6.91 6.68
C CYS A 164 5.83 -7.40 8.12
N GLY A 165 5.01 -6.92 9.04
CA GLY A 165 5.07 -7.33 10.44
C GLY A 165 5.26 -6.14 11.39
N VAL A 166 5.66 -6.46 12.60
CA VAL A 166 5.91 -5.45 13.66
C VAL A 166 7.27 -4.80 13.43
N VAL A 167 7.34 -3.48 13.60
CA VAL A 167 8.60 -2.75 13.53
C VAL A 167 9.52 -3.23 14.68
N PRO A 168 10.74 -3.72 14.38
CA PRO A 168 11.65 -4.19 15.40
C PRO A 168 11.99 -3.09 16.39
N HIS A 169 12.16 -3.48 17.65
CA HIS A 169 12.59 -2.56 18.74
C HIS A 169 11.65 -1.37 19.00
N LEU A 170 10.44 -1.36 18.45
CA LEU A 170 9.49 -0.25 18.61
C LEU A 170 9.20 0.10 20.08
N MET A 171 9.21 -0.90 20.98
CA MET A 171 8.92 -0.71 22.41
C MET A 171 10.16 -0.42 23.24
N ASP A 172 11.37 -0.47 22.67
CA ASP A 172 12.61 -0.19 23.39
C ASP A 172 12.70 1.30 23.80
N PRO A 173 13.29 1.63 24.95
CA PRO A 173 13.37 3.00 25.44
C PRO A 173 14.07 3.98 24.48
N ASP A 174 15.03 3.48 23.71
CA ASP A 174 15.87 4.24 22.77
C ASP A 174 15.36 4.17 21.31
N PHE A 175 14.12 3.72 21.07
CA PHE A 175 13.50 3.78 19.76
C PHE A 175 13.21 5.22 19.37
N GLY A 176 13.63 5.59 18.15
CA GLY A 176 13.46 6.92 17.58
C GLY A 176 13.73 6.94 16.09
N PHE A 177 13.92 8.13 15.52
CA PHE A 177 14.15 8.32 14.09
C PHE A 177 15.34 7.54 13.56
N ALA A 178 16.45 7.51 14.31
CA ALA A 178 17.66 6.83 13.87
C ALA A 178 17.44 5.31 13.73
N ARG A 179 16.85 4.67 14.74
CA ARG A 179 16.53 3.23 14.68
C ARG A 179 15.48 2.89 13.63
N TYR A 180 14.48 3.75 13.45
CA TYR A 180 13.51 3.57 12.41
C TYR A 180 14.13 3.69 11.02
N ALA A 181 14.98 4.70 10.80
CA ALA A 181 15.71 4.88 9.56
C ALA A 181 16.63 3.69 9.25
N GLU A 182 17.36 3.18 10.24
CA GLU A 182 18.18 1.98 10.10
C GLU A 182 17.32 0.77 9.66
N ASN A 183 16.19 0.54 10.32
CA ASN A 183 15.27 -0.53 9.96
C ASN A 183 14.79 -0.42 8.50
N VAL A 184 14.50 0.79 8.02
CA VAL A 184 14.05 1.00 6.62
C VAL A 184 15.20 0.83 5.63
N LEU A 185 16.37 1.39 5.93
CA LEU A 185 17.53 1.39 5.03
C LEU A 185 18.18 0.01 4.87
N THR A 186 18.08 -0.84 5.89
CA THR A 186 18.60 -2.22 5.84
C THR A 186 17.69 -3.20 5.08
N LYS A 187 16.47 -2.79 4.72
CA LYS A 187 15.59 -3.66 3.93
C LYS A 187 16.05 -3.74 2.47
N PRO A 188 15.99 -4.92 1.85
CA PRO A 188 16.29 -5.09 0.43
C PRO A 188 15.41 -4.19 -0.43
N GLN A 189 15.95 -3.54 -1.43
CA GLN A 189 15.19 -2.67 -2.33
C GLN A 189 14.66 -3.47 -3.53
N ILE A 190 13.38 -3.30 -3.87
CA ILE A 190 12.76 -3.98 -5.03
C ILE A 190 13.15 -3.27 -6.32
N THR A 191 13.08 -1.93 -6.30
CA THR A 191 13.37 -1.08 -7.46
C THR A 191 14.24 0.09 -7.06
N ALA A 192 15.14 0.50 -7.93
CA ALA A 192 15.85 1.78 -7.86
C ALA A 192 15.49 2.63 -9.08
N TRP A 193 15.36 3.93 -8.89
CA TRP A 193 15.04 4.89 -9.93
C TRP A 193 16.22 5.81 -10.20
N ARG A 194 16.62 5.91 -11.45
CA ARG A 194 17.66 6.83 -11.89
C ARG A 194 17.19 7.55 -13.15
N THR A 195 17.24 8.89 -13.13
CA THR A 195 16.87 9.74 -14.28
C THR A 195 15.53 9.35 -14.93
N GLY A 196 14.50 9.10 -14.08
CA GLY A 196 13.16 8.74 -14.55
C GLY A 196 12.98 7.29 -15.01
N ARG A 197 14.04 6.46 -14.99
CA ARG A 197 13.97 5.04 -15.33
C ARG A 197 14.07 4.16 -14.10
N GLY A 198 13.07 3.31 -13.89
CA GLY A 198 13.06 2.29 -12.83
C GLY A 198 13.78 1.01 -13.27
N LYS A 199 14.54 0.41 -12.36
CA LYS A 199 15.18 -0.89 -12.56
C LYS A 199 14.95 -1.76 -11.33
N ALA A 200 14.63 -3.04 -11.55
CA ALA A 200 14.66 -4.04 -10.49
C ALA A 200 16.10 -4.23 -9.98
N VAL A 201 16.31 -4.17 -8.67
CA VAL A 201 17.65 -4.22 -8.06
C VAL A 201 17.89 -5.47 -7.20
N GLY A 202 16.89 -6.33 -7.09
CA GLY A 202 17.00 -7.59 -6.35
C GLY A 202 17.06 -7.39 -4.84
N SER A 203 18.04 -8.03 -4.18
CA SER A 203 18.15 -8.07 -2.71
C SER A 203 19.09 -7.01 -2.12
N LYS A 204 19.49 -6.00 -2.88
CA LYS A 204 20.42 -4.97 -2.40
C LYS A 204 19.72 -3.95 -1.50
N THR A 205 20.37 -3.60 -0.41
CA THR A 205 19.93 -2.53 0.50
C THR A 205 20.22 -1.14 -0.07
N ALA A 206 19.59 -0.10 0.49
CA ALA A 206 19.83 1.27 0.05
C ALA A 206 21.30 1.72 0.19
N PRO A 207 22.03 1.44 1.29
CA PRO A 207 23.46 1.73 1.40
C PRO A 207 24.31 1.03 0.35
N GLU A 208 24.05 -0.25 0.04
CA GLU A 208 24.77 -0.99 -0.99
C GLU A 208 24.56 -0.43 -2.40
N LEU A 209 23.36 0.00 -2.71
CA LEU A 209 23.05 0.66 -3.98
C LEU A 209 23.76 2.01 -4.10
N TYR A 210 23.81 2.78 -3.00
CA TYR A 210 24.50 4.07 -2.96
C TYR A 210 26.02 3.89 -3.11
N ALA A 211 26.63 2.94 -2.39
CA ALA A 211 28.05 2.63 -2.50
C ALA A 211 28.43 2.18 -3.92
N ALA A 212 27.62 1.30 -4.53
CA ALA A 212 27.83 0.87 -5.91
C ALA A 212 27.71 2.02 -6.92
N HIS A 213 26.88 3.04 -6.63
CA HIS A 213 26.77 4.22 -7.48
C HIS A 213 28.01 5.13 -7.36
N LEU A 214 28.56 5.30 -6.17
CA LEU A 214 29.78 6.10 -5.94
C LEU A 214 31.00 5.45 -6.58
N SER A 215 31.10 4.13 -6.59
CA SER A 215 32.23 3.41 -7.19
C SER A 215 32.25 3.43 -8.72
N GLN A 216 31.18 3.91 -9.37
CA GLN A 216 31.07 4.05 -10.84
C GLN A 216 31.34 5.47 -11.33
N ARG A 217 31.71 6.40 -10.43
CA ARG A 217 32.14 7.78 -10.75
C ARG A 217 33.65 7.88 -10.69
#